data_186e321952d9a866bc2fa64e4dcafed7
#
_entry.id   186e321952d9a866bc2fa64e4dcafed7
#
_cell.length_a   1.000
_cell.length_b   1.000
_cell.length_c   1.000
_cell.angle_alpha   90.00
_cell.angle_beta   90.00
_cell.angle_gamma   90.00
#
_symmetry.space_group_name_H-M   'P 1'
#
loop_
_entity.id
_entity.type
_entity.pdbx_description
1 polymer ?
#
loop_
_entity_poly.entity_id
_entity_poly.type
_entity_poly.pdbx_seq_one_letter_code
_entity_poly.pdbx_strand_id
1 'polypeptide(L)'
;MIENLSEYFLPEHEFYLQNVSYNRIERGIEKEERSLNCFDSIRVDVEGDDGVKIIITRSLEFEPKELFDLSISFGADLTFDPKKRNAYNWHEIDLAEEFRNNGEFVTTNLMSRISLLTAQITSSFGQSPLVLPPNVAKELPH
;
A
#
# COMPACT_ATOMS: atom_id res chain seq x y z
N MET A 1 -15.22 1.54 15.62
CA MET A 1 -13.87 1.04 15.26
C MET A 1 -13.70 -0.40 15.74
N ILE A 2 -13.18 -1.23 14.86
CA ILE A 2 -13.07 -2.67 15.13
C ILE A 2 -11.66 -2.94 15.67
N GLU A 3 -11.53 -3.15 16.99
CA GLU A 3 -10.23 -3.28 17.63
C GLU A 3 -9.51 -4.59 17.34
N ASN A 4 -10.25 -5.63 17.06
CA ASN A 4 -9.72 -6.98 16.81
C ASN A 4 -10.02 -7.45 15.40
N LEU A 5 -9.74 -6.61 14.43
CA LEU A 5 -10.09 -6.84 13.02
C LEU A 5 -9.58 -8.17 12.49
N SER A 6 -8.37 -8.61 12.90
CA SER A 6 -7.79 -9.86 12.44
C SER A 6 -8.61 -11.10 12.79
N GLU A 7 -9.40 -11.04 13.86
CA GLU A 7 -10.20 -12.19 14.31
C GLU A 7 -11.36 -12.54 13.38
N TYR A 8 -11.74 -11.61 12.49
CA TYR A 8 -12.85 -11.82 11.55
C TYR A 8 -12.42 -12.52 10.27
N PHE A 9 -11.13 -12.77 10.11
CA PHE A 9 -10.56 -13.39 8.93
C PHE A 9 -9.82 -14.67 9.28
N LEU A 10 -9.79 -15.61 8.33
CA LEU A 10 -8.96 -16.80 8.46
C LEU A 10 -7.49 -16.38 8.44
N PRO A 11 -6.59 -17.13 9.10
CA PRO A 11 -5.17 -16.74 9.20
C PRO A 11 -4.40 -16.83 7.89
N GLU A 12 -4.91 -17.57 6.93
CA GLU A 12 -4.25 -17.74 5.63
C GLU A 12 -4.64 -16.60 4.71
N HIS A 13 -3.63 -15.88 4.21
CA HIS A 13 -3.82 -14.77 3.29
C HIS A 13 -3.06 -15.04 2.01
N GLU A 14 -3.62 -14.63 0.88
CA GLU A 14 -2.94 -14.69 -0.40
C GLU A 14 -2.43 -13.30 -0.75
N PHE A 15 -1.11 -13.19 -0.99
CA PHE A 15 -0.46 -11.94 -1.32
C PHE A 15 0.01 -11.95 -2.77
N TYR A 16 -0.09 -10.80 -3.45
CA TYR A 16 0.34 -10.72 -4.84
C TYR A 16 0.77 -9.29 -5.21
N LEU A 17 1.63 -9.22 -6.22
CA LEU A 17 1.98 -7.95 -6.84
C LEU A 17 0.85 -7.56 -7.79
N GLN A 18 0.25 -6.39 -7.56
CA GLN A 18 -0.85 -5.92 -8.37
C GLN A 18 -0.38 -5.10 -9.56
N ASN A 19 0.55 -4.17 -9.33
CA ASN A 19 1.01 -3.29 -10.40
C ASN A 19 2.33 -2.62 -10.04
N VAL A 20 3.16 -2.41 -11.06
CA VAL A 20 4.35 -1.55 -10.99
C VAL A 20 4.30 -0.63 -12.18
N SER A 21 4.41 0.66 -11.92
CA SER A 21 4.49 1.67 -12.96
C SER A 21 5.72 2.55 -12.72
N TYR A 22 6.62 2.59 -13.67
CA TYR A 22 7.81 3.40 -13.61
C TYR A 22 7.90 4.25 -14.87
N ASN A 23 8.10 5.55 -14.66
CA ASN A 23 8.30 6.49 -15.76
C ASN A 23 9.56 7.31 -15.49
N ARG A 24 10.53 7.20 -16.38
CA ARG A 24 11.71 8.04 -16.31
C ARG A 24 11.33 9.44 -16.78
N ILE A 25 11.75 10.44 -16.02
CA ILE A 25 11.55 11.85 -16.36
C ILE A 25 12.89 12.44 -16.73
N GLU A 26 12.97 13.03 -17.92
CA GLU A 26 14.19 13.67 -18.36
C GLU A 26 14.46 14.90 -17.50
N ARG A 27 15.73 15.07 -17.19
CA ARG A 27 16.17 16.17 -16.37
C ARG A 27 16.09 17.46 -17.13
N GLY A 28 15.35 18.42 -16.60
CA GLY A 28 15.36 19.78 -17.08
C GLY A 28 16.52 20.58 -16.50
N ILE A 29 16.23 21.77 -16.02
CA ILE A 29 17.19 22.65 -15.39
C ILE A 29 17.57 22.07 -14.02
N GLU A 30 18.89 21.97 -13.73
CA GLU A 30 19.33 21.55 -12.41
C GLU A 30 18.87 22.54 -11.34
N LYS A 31 18.22 22.00 -10.32
CA LYS A 31 17.85 22.75 -9.15
C LYS A 31 18.57 22.17 -7.95
N GLU A 32 19.00 23.04 -7.04
CA GLU A 32 19.70 22.63 -5.85
C GLU A 32 18.83 21.89 -4.87
N GLU A 33 17.54 22.23 -4.81
CA GLU A 33 16.59 21.59 -3.91
C GLU A 33 15.57 20.78 -4.65
N ARG A 34 15.37 19.57 -4.15
CA ARG A 34 14.34 18.65 -4.62
C ARG A 34 13.75 17.91 -3.45
N SER A 35 12.46 17.66 -3.52
CA SER A 35 11.73 16.92 -2.50
C SER A 35 11.20 15.63 -3.11
N LEU A 36 11.28 14.56 -2.33
CA LEU A 36 10.62 13.31 -2.69
C LEU A 36 9.30 13.25 -1.95
N ASN A 37 8.20 13.14 -2.69
CA ASN A 37 6.89 12.97 -2.13
C ASN A 37 6.49 11.50 -2.19
N CYS A 38 6.02 10.98 -1.06
CA CYS A 38 5.55 9.61 -0.94
C CYS A 38 4.09 9.63 -0.53
N PHE A 39 3.24 9.01 -1.35
CA PHE A 39 1.80 8.92 -1.09
C PHE A 39 1.40 7.45 -1.00
N ASP A 40 0.71 7.10 0.07
CA ASP A 40 0.19 5.75 0.24
C ASP A 40 -1.33 5.78 0.24
N SER A 41 -1.95 4.87 -0.48
CA SER A 41 -3.39 4.70 -0.48
C SER A 41 -3.75 3.25 -0.17
N ILE A 42 -4.86 3.08 0.50
CA ILE A 42 -5.44 1.77 0.81
C ILE A 42 -6.82 1.70 0.20
N ARG A 43 -7.03 0.66 -0.59
CA ARG A 43 -8.35 0.35 -1.15
C ARG A 43 -8.78 -1.02 -0.65
N VAL A 44 -10.00 -1.11 -0.18
CA VAL A 44 -10.58 -2.38 0.30
C VAL A 44 -11.91 -2.59 -0.39
N ASP A 45 -12.05 -3.72 -1.06
CA ASP A 45 -13.28 -4.13 -1.72
C ASP A 45 -13.80 -5.40 -1.04
N VAL A 46 -15.08 -5.40 -0.70
CA VAL A 46 -15.74 -6.59 -0.15
C VAL A 46 -16.13 -7.49 -1.31
N GLU A 47 -15.71 -8.76 -1.24
CA GLU A 47 -15.96 -9.76 -2.27
C GLU A 47 -17.13 -10.64 -1.84
N GLY A 48 -18.36 -10.17 -2.06
CA GLY A 48 -19.57 -10.89 -1.67
C GLY A 48 -19.58 -11.23 -0.20
N ASP A 49 -19.81 -12.51 0.12
CA ASP A 49 -19.78 -13.02 1.50
C ASP A 49 -18.48 -13.74 1.83
N ASP A 50 -17.53 -13.80 0.90
CA ASP A 50 -16.34 -14.63 1.03
C ASP A 50 -15.18 -13.94 1.75
N GLY A 51 -14.98 -12.66 1.52
CA GLY A 51 -13.86 -11.95 2.09
C GLY A 51 -13.68 -10.56 1.55
N VAL A 52 -12.45 -10.06 1.65
CA VAL A 52 -12.10 -8.72 1.17
C VAL A 52 -10.82 -8.79 0.36
N LYS A 53 -10.70 -7.87 -0.59
CA LYS A 53 -9.47 -7.62 -1.33
C LYS A 53 -8.90 -6.29 -0.87
N ILE A 54 -7.65 -6.29 -0.43
CA ILE A 54 -6.96 -5.08 0.00
C ILE A 54 -5.87 -4.78 -1.00
N ILE A 55 -5.83 -3.54 -1.48
CA ILE A 55 -4.73 -3.09 -2.35
C ILE A 55 -4.11 -1.86 -1.73
N ILE A 56 -2.80 -1.92 -1.52
CA ILE A 56 -2.03 -0.77 -1.06
C ILE A 56 -1.15 -0.33 -2.22
N THR A 57 -1.18 0.98 -2.48
CA THR A 57 -0.37 1.60 -3.52
C THR A 57 0.50 2.66 -2.89
N ARG A 58 1.80 2.59 -3.17
CA ARG A 58 2.75 3.65 -2.82
C ARG A 58 3.20 4.34 -4.10
N SER A 59 3.05 5.66 -4.13
CA SER A 59 3.46 6.48 -5.26
C SER A 59 4.58 7.42 -4.82
N LEU A 60 5.64 7.48 -5.62
CA LEU A 60 6.80 8.32 -5.38
C LEU A 60 6.95 9.31 -6.53
N GLU A 61 7.04 10.57 -6.18
CA GLU A 61 7.23 11.66 -7.14
C GLU A 61 8.25 12.66 -6.58
N PHE A 62 9.08 13.18 -7.45
CA PHE A 62 9.96 14.28 -7.09
C PHE A 62 9.31 15.61 -7.40
N GLU A 63 9.59 16.62 -6.59
CA GLU A 63 9.16 17.99 -6.82
C GLU A 63 10.40 18.91 -6.74
N PRO A 64 10.76 19.60 -7.84
CA PRO A 64 10.11 19.58 -9.16
C PRO A 64 10.21 18.20 -9.82
N LYS A 65 9.34 17.93 -10.78
CA LYS A 65 9.31 16.64 -11.48
C LYS A 65 10.65 16.39 -12.16
N GLU A 66 11.30 15.33 -11.73
CA GLU A 66 12.59 14.91 -12.28
C GLU A 66 12.86 13.45 -11.91
N LEU A 67 13.90 12.88 -12.50
CA LEU A 67 14.36 11.53 -12.28
C LEU A 67 13.33 10.47 -12.68
N PHE A 68 12.30 10.27 -11.89
CA PHE A 68 11.28 9.28 -12.20
C PHE A 68 10.02 9.48 -11.36
N ASP A 69 8.93 8.91 -11.84
CA ASP A 69 7.73 8.62 -11.07
C ASP A 69 7.65 7.10 -10.91
N LEU A 70 7.35 6.64 -9.71
CA LEU A 70 7.22 5.21 -9.42
C LEU A 70 5.95 4.94 -8.63
N SER A 71 5.20 3.94 -9.04
CA SER A 71 4.02 3.49 -8.31
C SER A 71 4.06 1.98 -8.18
N ILE A 72 3.88 1.47 -6.98
CA ILE A 72 3.88 0.04 -6.70
C ILE A 72 2.65 -0.31 -5.90
N SER A 73 1.90 -1.32 -6.37
CA SER A 73 0.71 -1.82 -5.68
C SER A 73 0.86 -3.29 -5.38
N PHE A 74 0.63 -3.66 -4.12
CA PHE A 74 0.50 -5.04 -3.69
C PHE A 74 -0.89 -5.26 -3.13
N GLY A 75 -1.41 -6.46 -3.33
CA GLY A 75 -2.71 -6.84 -2.86
C GLY A 75 -2.69 -8.06 -1.97
N ALA A 76 -3.77 -8.21 -1.22
CA ALA A 76 -4.00 -9.40 -0.41
C ALA A 76 -5.47 -9.76 -0.48
N ASP A 77 -5.74 -11.05 -0.60
CA ASP A 77 -7.09 -11.60 -0.48
C ASP A 77 -7.23 -12.21 0.90
N LEU A 78 -8.20 -11.72 1.67
CA LEU A 78 -8.52 -12.20 3.00
C LEU A 78 -9.88 -12.88 2.97
N THR A 79 -9.98 -14.06 3.55
CA THR A 79 -11.23 -14.81 3.62
C THR A 79 -11.86 -14.61 5.00
N PHE A 80 -13.15 -14.28 5.04
CA PHE A 80 -13.87 -14.18 6.31
C PHE A 80 -13.89 -15.52 7.03
N ASP A 81 -13.74 -15.47 8.34
CA ASP A 81 -14.05 -16.64 9.18
C ASP A 81 -15.57 -16.89 9.11
N PRO A 82 -16.01 -18.04 8.60
CA PRO A 82 -17.44 -18.31 8.45
C PRO A 82 -18.24 -18.19 9.73
N LYS A 83 -17.60 -18.37 10.89
CA LYS A 83 -18.25 -18.26 12.20
C LYS A 83 -18.48 -16.83 12.63
N LYS A 84 -17.75 -15.88 12.04
CA LYS A 84 -17.75 -14.48 12.48
C LYS A 84 -18.18 -13.49 11.41
N ARG A 85 -18.32 -13.93 10.16
CA ARG A 85 -18.64 -13.02 9.04
C ARG A 85 -19.95 -12.27 9.19
N ASN A 86 -20.90 -12.76 10.01
CA ASN A 86 -22.19 -12.12 10.22
C ASN A 86 -22.19 -11.10 11.35
N ALA A 87 -21.04 -10.84 11.99
CA ALA A 87 -20.95 -9.90 13.10
C ALA A 87 -21.21 -8.46 12.66
N TYR A 88 -20.91 -8.13 11.41
CA TYR A 88 -21.06 -6.79 10.85
C TYR A 88 -21.64 -6.86 9.44
N ASN A 89 -22.24 -5.75 9.02
CA ASN A 89 -22.52 -5.53 7.62
C ASN A 89 -21.29 -4.86 6.99
N TRP A 90 -20.42 -5.68 6.42
CA TRP A 90 -19.12 -5.22 5.91
C TRP A 90 -19.23 -4.22 4.78
N HIS A 91 -20.33 -4.24 4.02
CA HIS A 91 -20.57 -3.27 2.94
C HIS A 91 -20.84 -1.85 3.45
N GLU A 92 -21.25 -1.70 4.70
CA GLU A 92 -21.55 -0.39 5.31
C GLU A 92 -20.40 0.20 6.13
N ILE A 93 -19.30 -0.54 6.26
CA ILE A 93 -18.14 -0.12 7.05
C ILE A 93 -17.09 0.49 6.12
N ASP A 94 -16.47 1.58 6.55
CA ASP A 94 -15.28 2.12 5.88
C ASP A 94 -14.08 1.23 6.21
N LEU A 95 -13.92 0.17 5.44
CA LEU A 95 -12.86 -0.82 5.68
C LEU A 95 -11.46 -0.28 5.41
N ALA A 96 -11.32 0.66 4.48
CA ALA A 96 -10.01 1.29 4.25
C ALA A 96 -9.53 1.96 5.53
N GLU A 97 -10.41 2.67 6.23
CA GLU A 97 -10.09 3.30 7.51
C GLU A 97 -9.81 2.27 8.60
N GLU A 98 -10.63 1.21 8.66
CA GLU A 98 -10.42 0.14 9.65
C GLU A 98 -9.06 -0.55 9.46
N PHE A 99 -8.68 -0.87 8.22
CA PHE A 99 -7.39 -1.49 7.95
C PHE A 99 -6.23 -0.51 8.18
N ARG A 100 -6.43 0.77 7.93
CA ARG A 100 -5.42 1.77 8.24
C ARG A 100 -5.09 1.81 9.73
N ASN A 101 -6.10 1.72 10.57
CA ASN A 101 -5.95 1.83 12.02
C ASN A 101 -5.67 0.50 12.73
N ASN A 102 -6.25 -0.59 12.26
CA ASN A 102 -6.19 -1.89 12.96
C ASN A 102 -5.79 -3.05 12.04
N GLY A 103 -5.26 -2.78 10.88
CA GLY A 103 -4.94 -3.79 9.87
C GLY A 103 -3.48 -4.22 9.82
N GLU A 104 -2.69 -3.99 10.86
CA GLU A 104 -1.26 -4.29 10.87
C GLU A 104 -0.94 -5.76 10.52
N PHE A 105 -1.85 -6.67 10.85
CA PHE A 105 -1.68 -8.10 10.55
C PHE A 105 -1.54 -8.38 9.04
N VAL A 106 -1.96 -7.47 8.19
CA VAL A 106 -1.82 -7.59 6.74
C VAL A 106 -1.10 -6.40 6.13
N THR A 107 -1.34 -5.17 6.60
CA THR A 107 -0.74 -3.97 6.00
C THR A 107 0.78 -3.94 6.17
N THR A 108 1.30 -4.43 7.29
CA THR A 108 2.75 -4.50 7.53
C THR A 108 3.42 -5.39 6.48
N ASN A 109 2.83 -6.53 6.17
CA ASN A 109 3.35 -7.44 5.15
C ASN A 109 3.36 -6.78 3.77
N LEU A 110 2.24 -6.17 3.38
CA LEU A 110 2.13 -5.49 2.09
C LEU A 110 3.13 -4.34 1.97
N MET A 111 3.26 -3.52 3.00
CA MET A 111 4.18 -2.38 3.00
C MET A 111 5.64 -2.85 2.97
N SER A 112 5.97 -3.94 3.64
CA SER A 112 7.33 -4.50 3.60
C SER A 112 7.69 -4.95 2.19
N ARG A 113 6.75 -5.57 1.47
CA ARG A 113 6.96 -5.99 0.07
C ARG A 113 7.14 -4.77 -0.84
N ILE A 114 6.34 -3.73 -0.65
CA ILE A 114 6.46 -2.48 -1.41
C ILE A 114 7.81 -1.83 -1.16
N SER A 115 8.24 -1.73 0.09
CA SER A 115 9.52 -1.11 0.44
C SER A 115 10.70 -1.89 -0.13
N LEU A 116 10.65 -3.22 -0.07
CA LEU A 116 11.71 -4.06 -0.65
C LEU A 116 11.79 -3.89 -2.16
N LEU A 117 10.66 -3.92 -2.86
CA LEU A 117 10.65 -3.78 -4.31
C LEU A 117 11.08 -2.37 -4.72
N THR A 118 10.69 -1.33 -3.96
CA THR A 118 11.15 0.04 -4.20
C THR A 118 12.68 0.12 -4.15
N ALA A 119 13.30 -0.48 -3.13
CA ALA A 119 14.74 -0.50 -3.00
C ALA A 119 15.42 -1.26 -4.14
N GLN A 120 14.84 -2.39 -4.55
CA GLN A 120 15.37 -3.19 -5.65
C GLN A 120 15.28 -2.45 -7.00
N ILE A 121 14.15 -1.83 -7.28
CA ILE A 121 13.95 -1.07 -8.52
C ILE A 121 14.90 0.12 -8.56
N THR A 122 14.96 0.92 -7.50
CA THR A 122 15.78 2.13 -7.48
C THR A 122 17.29 1.82 -7.55
N SER A 123 17.73 0.72 -6.92
CA SER A 123 19.12 0.30 -7.01
C SER A 123 19.51 -0.16 -8.42
N SER A 124 18.56 -0.66 -9.21
CA SER A 124 18.83 -1.15 -10.56
C SER A 124 19.15 -0.04 -11.55
N PHE A 125 18.91 1.24 -11.19
CA PHE A 125 19.19 2.38 -12.05
C PHE A 125 20.62 2.93 -11.88
N GLY A 126 21.48 2.24 -11.14
CA GLY A 126 22.82 2.72 -10.83
C GLY A 126 22.86 3.78 -9.74
N GLN A 127 21.78 3.96 -9.01
CA GLN A 127 21.68 4.87 -7.87
C GLN A 127 21.65 4.10 -6.56
N SER A 128 21.81 4.81 -5.46
CA SER A 128 21.60 4.22 -4.15
C SER A 128 20.15 3.80 -3.99
N PRO A 129 19.88 2.63 -3.39
CA PRO A 129 18.50 2.19 -3.20
C PRO A 129 17.75 3.15 -2.28
N LEU A 130 16.47 3.42 -2.64
CA LEU A 130 15.56 4.14 -1.78
C LEU A 130 14.95 3.16 -0.79
N VAL A 131 15.31 3.31 0.48
CA VAL A 131 14.78 2.49 1.56
C VAL A 131 13.82 3.34 2.37
N LEU A 132 12.54 3.02 2.26
CA LEU A 132 11.46 3.76 2.92
C LEU A 132 10.85 2.91 4.03
N PRO A 133 10.27 3.55 5.07
CA PRO A 133 9.64 2.79 6.15
C PRO A 133 8.51 1.90 5.63
N PRO A 134 8.36 0.68 6.17
CA PRO A 134 7.28 -0.23 5.76
C PRO A 134 5.97 0.06 6.49
N ASN A 135 5.66 1.32 6.70
CA ASN A 135 4.44 1.77 7.34
C ASN A 135 3.66 2.62 6.35
N VAL A 136 2.34 2.55 6.42
CA VAL A 136 1.48 3.41 5.61
C VAL A 136 1.75 4.86 6.00
N ALA A 137 2.18 5.67 5.04
CA ALA A 137 2.43 7.08 5.28
C ALA A 137 1.09 7.80 5.49
N LYS A 138 1.10 8.78 6.39
CA LYS A 138 -0.07 9.61 6.59
C LYS A 138 -0.28 10.46 5.35
N GLU A 139 -1.53 10.56 4.92
CA GLU A 139 -1.86 11.51 3.87
C GLU A 139 -1.58 12.92 4.40
N LEU A 140 -0.72 13.63 3.66
CA LEU A 140 -0.50 15.02 3.99
C LEU A 140 -1.66 15.84 3.44
N PRO A 141 -2.27 16.70 4.25
CA PRO A 141 -3.28 17.61 3.75
C PRO A 141 -2.63 18.53 2.73
N HIS A 142 -3.22 18.60 1.58
CA HIS A 142 -2.77 19.48 0.53
C HIS A 142 -3.34 20.88 0.71
#